data_a26492bfa665c02440fd360e8725ded0
#
_entry.id   a26492bfa665c02440fd360e8725ded0
#
_cell.length_a   1.000
_cell.length_b   1.000
_cell.length_c   1.000
_cell.angle_alpha   90.00
_cell.angle_beta   90.00
_cell.angle_gamma   90.00
#
_symmetry.space_group_name_H-M   'P 1'
#
loop_
_entity.id
_entity.type
_entity.pdbx_description
1 polymer ?
#
loop_
_entity_poly.entity_id
_entity_poly.type
_entity_poly.pdbx_seq_one_letter_code
_entity_poly.pdbx_strand_id
1 'polypeptide(L)'
;MPALFLVVLGGRTATSLIELHDVRFVAGHSIEETLPDLRRQWFGRREGLHLDAYMALRQVDGYTVSLGREPAAPRPERLWFVNLGAYRPDCLAELHHFGLVVARSAAAAKAAAKRQWLQGGLQQHKDDLCAVDDCLALEQLELLGGERWHVQLSPDPEGRSQPQRPDWFGYRPI
;
A
#
# COMPACT_ATOMS: atom_id res chain seq x y z
N MET A 1 -0.54 20.88 -2.97
CA MET A 1 -1.45 20.00 -2.20
C MET A 1 -0.65 18.79 -1.75
N PRO A 2 -0.89 18.23 -0.56
CA PRO A 2 -0.17 17.04 -0.12
C PRO A 2 -0.50 15.84 -1.01
N ALA A 3 0.42 14.90 -1.09
CA ALA A 3 0.25 13.61 -1.75
C ALA A 3 -0.03 12.51 -0.71
N LEU A 4 -0.73 11.46 -1.14
CA LEU A 4 -0.81 10.21 -0.41
C LEU A 4 0.40 9.36 -0.79
N PHE A 5 1.16 8.91 0.19
CA PHE A 5 2.29 8.01 -0.01
C PHE A 5 1.96 6.60 0.49
N LEU A 6 2.28 5.60 -0.32
CA LEU A 6 2.49 4.24 0.13
C LEU A 6 3.96 4.10 0.50
N VAL A 7 4.24 3.61 1.70
CA VAL A 7 5.59 3.51 2.24
C VAL A 7 5.82 2.10 2.78
N VAL A 8 6.95 1.50 2.42
CA VAL A 8 7.43 0.25 3.02
C VAL A 8 8.46 0.60 4.08
N LEU A 9 8.21 0.11 5.29
CA LEU A 9 9.10 0.24 6.44
C LEU A 9 9.74 -1.10 6.76
N GLY A 10 11.00 -1.06 7.15
CA GLY A 10 11.73 -2.19 7.71
C GLY A 10 12.21 -1.90 9.12
N GLY A 11 12.32 -2.94 9.94
CA GLY A 11 12.82 -2.82 11.31
C GLY A 11 12.59 -4.08 12.13
N ARG A 12 12.79 -3.99 13.45
CA ARG A 12 12.71 -5.13 14.36
C ARG A 12 11.82 -4.87 15.56
N THR A 13 11.28 -5.93 16.15
CA THR A 13 10.69 -5.90 17.49
C THR A 13 11.74 -6.32 18.54
N ALA A 14 11.34 -6.35 19.82
CA ALA A 14 12.24 -6.77 20.90
C ALA A 14 12.73 -8.22 20.75
N THR A 15 11.94 -9.07 20.12
CA THR A 15 12.13 -10.52 20.08
C THR A 15 12.20 -11.11 18.68
N SER A 16 12.09 -10.30 17.63
CA SER A 16 12.18 -10.80 16.26
C SER A 16 13.60 -11.29 15.94
N LEU A 17 13.71 -12.46 15.32
CA LEU A 17 14.98 -13.03 14.86
C LEU A 17 15.40 -12.47 13.49
N ILE A 18 14.42 -12.08 12.68
CA ILE A 18 14.64 -11.45 11.37
C ILE A 18 14.01 -10.07 11.35
N GLU A 19 14.37 -9.29 10.36
CA GLU A 19 13.74 -8.01 10.08
C GLU A 19 12.29 -8.19 9.64
N LEU A 20 11.42 -7.29 10.09
CA LEU A 20 10.02 -7.25 9.73
C LEU A 20 9.77 -6.06 8.81
N HIS A 21 8.91 -6.26 7.83
CA HIS A 21 8.51 -5.22 6.90
C HIS A 21 7.00 -4.98 7.01
N ASP A 22 6.60 -3.74 6.79
CA ASP A 22 5.19 -3.39 6.79
C ASP A 22 4.89 -2.20 5.88
N VAL A 23 3.64 -2.10 5.43
CA VAL A 23 3.18 -1.02 4.57
C VAL A 23 2.43 0.01 5.38
N ARG A 24 2.73 1.29 5.15
CA ARG A 24 2.04 2.42 5.76
C ARG A 24 1.57 3.42 4.70
N PHE A 25 0.48 4.10 5.03
CA PHE A 25 -0.04 5.20 4.25
C PHE A 25 0.07 6.49 5.05
N VAL A 26 0.62 7.51 4.43
CA VAL A 26 0.80 8.83 5.05
C VAL A 26 0.55 9.94 4.04
N ALA A 27 0.15 11.11 4.55
CA ALA A 27 -0.10 12.31 3.75
C ALA A 27 0.95 13.38 4.05
N GLY A 28 1.50 14.02 3.03
CA GLY A 28 2.46 15.12 3.20
C GLY A 28 2.82 15.76 1.87
N HIS A 29 3.49 16.92 1.91
CA HIS A 29 3.98 17.59 0.69
C HIS A 29 5.28 16.95 0.18
N SER A 30 6.01 16.29 1.07
CA SER A 30 7.18 15.47 0.77
C SER A 30 7.24 14.26 1.70
N ILE A 31 8.08 13.28 1.37
CA ILE A 31 8.28 12.12 2.23
C ILE A 31 8.93 12.52 3.56
N GLU A 32 9.76 13.56 3.58
CA GLU A 32 10.42 14.10 4.77
C GLU A 32 9.40 14.57 5.81
N GLU A 33 8.34 15.25 5.38
CA GLU A 33 7.27 15.70 6.26
C GLU A 33 6.53 14.54 6.93
N THR A 34 6.50 13.36 6.31
CA THR A 34 5.76 12.20 6.82
C THR A 34 6.56 11.35 7.82
N LEU A 35 7.87 11.58 7.97
CA LEU A 35 8.73 10.75 8.84
C LEU A 35 8.26 10.70 10.31
N PRO A 36 7.79 11.78 10.95
CA PRO A 36 7.25 11.70 12.30
C PRO A 36 6.04 10.76 12.42
N ASP A 37 5.18 10.76 11.39
CA ASP A 37 3.99 9.91 11.35
C ASP A 37 4.37 8.44 11.15
N LEU A 38 5.31 8.16 10.26
CA LEU A 38 5.83 6.82 10.03
C LEU A 38 6.45 6.23 11.30
N ARG A 39 7.25 7.02 12.02
CA ARG A 39 7.81 6.62 13.33
C ARG A 39 6.73 6.31 14.37
N ARG A 40 5.62 7.03 14.37
CA ARG A 40 4.49 6.77 15.29
C ARG A 40 3.71 5.51 14.92
N GLN A 41 3.55 5.26 13.62
CA GLN A 41 2.83 4.09 13.12
C GLN A 41 3.63 2.78 13.25
N TRP A 42 4.95 2.86 13.41
CA TRP A 42 5.77 1.66 13.55
C TRP A 42 5.51 0.95 14.87
N PHE A 43 5.28 -0.35 14.79
CA PHE A 43 4.92 -1.20 15.94
C PHE A 43 6.12 -1.83 16.65
N GLY A 44 7.32 -1.70 16.08
CA GLY A 44 8.55 -2.28 16.61
C GLY A 44 9.44 -1.29 17.34
N ARG A 45 10.72 -1.64 17.46
CA ARG A 45 11.75 -0.74 18.01
C ARG A 45 12.00 0.42 17.06
N ARG A 46 12.34 1.57 17.63
CA ARG A 46 12.74 2.73 16.83
C ARG A 46 14.17 2.61 16.33
N GLU A 47 15.03 1.93 17.08
CA GLU A 47 16.41 1.65 16.66
C GLU A 47 16.39 0.71 15.46
N GLY A 48 17.03 1.16 14.38
CA GLY A 48 17.08 0.43 13.11
C GLY A 48 15.82 0.52 12.26
N LEU A 49 14.82 1.32 12.64
CA LEU A 49 13.69 1.64 11.78
C LEU A 49 14.17 2.41 10.55
N HIS A 50 13.73 1.98 9.37
CA HIS A 50 14.14 2.58 8.10
C HIS A 50 13.04 2.51 7.05
N LEU A 51 13.17 3.35 6.03
CA LEU A 51 12.44 3.24 4.78
C LEU A 51 13.14 2.24 3.86
N ASP A 52 12.35 1.35 3.24
CA ASP A 52 12.79 0.48 2.14
C ASP A 52 12.37 1.03 0.78
N ALA A 53 11.15 1.55 0.71
CA ALA A 53 10.63 2.15 -0.50
C ALA A 53 9.47 3.09 -0.21
N TYR A 54 9.19 3.99 -1.12
CA TYR A 54 7.93 4.73 -1.14
C TYR A 54 7.49 5.06 -2.56
N MET A 55 6.19 5.31 -2.70
CA MET A 55 5.56 5.75 -3.93
C MET A 55 4.47 6.79 -3.61
N ALA A 56 4.51 7.93 -4.28
CA ALA A 56 3.39 8.88 -4.26
C ALA A 56 2.27 8.38 -5.17
N LEU A 57 1.06 8.31 -4.64
CA LEU A 57 -0.09 7.82 -5.37
C LEU A 57 -0.69 8.95 -6.22
N ARG A 58 -0.76 8.74 -7.53
CA ARG A 58 -1.27 9.71 -8.50
C ARG A 58 -2.44 9.16 -9.32
N GLN A 59 -2.27 7.99 -9.94
CA GLN A 59 -3.31 7.32 -10.73
C GLN A 59 -3.32 5.83 -10.44
N VAL A 60 -4.52 5.29 -10.22
CA VAL A 60 -4.76 3.85 -10.03
C VAL A 60 -5.99 3.45 -10.83
N ASP A 61 -5.87 2.45 -11.70
CA ASP A 61 -6.96 1.84 -12.47
C ASP A 61 -7.87 2.86 -13.18
N GLY A 62 -7.27 3.88 -13.82
CA GLY A 62 -8.01 4.90 -14.54
C GLY A 62 -8.61 6.00 -13.67
N TYR A 63 -8.16 6.12 -12.42
CA TYR A 63 -8.58 7.18 -11.50
C TYR A 63 -7.39 7.98 -11.01
N THR A 64 -7.55 9.30 -10.96
CA THR A 64 -6.64 10.18 -10.25
C THR A 64 -6.91 10.10 -8.76
N VAL A 65 -5.85 9.88 -7.98
CA VAL A 65 -5.87 9.86 -6.51
C VAL A 65 -5.42 11.21 -6.00
N SER A 66 -6.22 11.82 -5.13
CA SER A 66 -5.89 13.09 -4.48
C SER A 66 -6.34 13.09 -3.02
N LEU A 67 -5.91 14.10 -2.27
CA LEU A 67 -6.33 14.33 -0.89
C LEU A 67 -7.13 15.62 -0.80
N GLY A 68 -8.26 15.58 -0.09
CA GLY A 68 -9.10 16.73 0.20
C GLY A 68 -9.34 16.89 1.70
N ARG A 69 -9.74 18.11 2.11
CA ARG A 69 -10.13 18.40 3.50
C ARG A 69 -11.53 17.90 3.81
N GLU A 70 -12.40 17.90 2.82
CA GLU A 70 -13.76 17.43 2.93
C GLU A 70 -13.86 15.96 2.56
N PRO A 71 -14.81 15.22 3.16
CA PRO A 71 -15.11 13.87 2.74
C PRO A 71 -15.37 13.80 1.23
N ALA A 72 -14.91 12.74 0.60
CA ALA A 72 -15.21 12.51 -0.82
C ALA A 72 -16.73 12.43 -1.04
N ALA A 73 -17.20 12.96 -2.17
CA ALA A 73 -18.57 12.75 -2.56
C ALA A 73 -18.88 11.23 -2.62
N PRO A 74 -20.08 10.81 -2.20
CA PRO A 74 -20.47 9.41 -2.24
C PRO A 74 -20.31 8.83 -3.64
N ARG A 75 -19.56 7.75 -3.75
CA ARG A 75 -19.33 7.01 -4.99
C ARG A 75 -19.16 5.53 -4.72
N PRO A 76 -19.49 4.66 -5.67
CA PRO A 76 -19.30 3.22 -5.48
C PRO A 76 -17.83 2.79 -5.55
N GLU A 77 -17.00 3.47 -6.33
CA GLU A 77 -15.59 3.14 -6.49
C GLU A 77 -14.78 3.66 -5.31
N ARG A 78 -13.91 2.79 -4.76
CA ARG A 78 -12.99 3.08 -3.66
C ARG A 78 -11.59 2.62 -4.00
N LEU A 79 -10.59 3.24 -3.41
CA LEU A 79 -9.20 2.80 -3.46
C LEU A 79 -8.96 1.74 -2.39
N TRP A 80 -8.51 0.57 -2.83
CA TRP A 80 -8.24 -0.57 -1.96
C TRP A 80 -6.76 -0.90 -1.96
N PHE A 81 -6.21 -1.10 -0.77
CA PHE A 81 -4.96 -1.82 -0.59
C PHE A 81 -5.28 -3.31 -0.50
N VAL A 82 -4.54 -4.12 -1.24
CA VAL A 82 -4.70 -5.58 -1.23
C VAL A 82 -3.33 -6.21 -1.04
N ASN A 83 -3.23 -7.14 -0.09
CA ASN A 83 -2.07 -7.99 0.13
C ASN A 83 -2.44 -9.44 -0.21
N LEU A 84 -1.65 -10.07 -1.07
CA LEU A 84 -1.73 -11.49 -1.42
C LEU A 84 -0.60 -12.23 -0.71
N GLY A 85 -0.94 -13.29 0.01
CA GLY A 85 0.02 -14.24 0.54
C GLY A 85 0.08 -15.47 -0.38
N ALA A 86 1.26 -16.05 -0.55
CA ALA A 86 1.47 -17.26 -1.33
C ALA A 86 2.50 -18.18 -0.68
N TYR A 87 2.21 -19.48 -0.70
CA TYR A 87 3.11 -20.51 -0.20
C TYR A 87 3.65 -21.32 -1.37
N ARG A 88 4.95 -21.58 -1.36
CA ARG A 88 5.63 -22.43 -2.33
C ARG A 88 6.34 -23.59 -1.63
N PRO A 89 6.34 -24.80 -2.21
CA PRO A 89 6.97 -25.98 -1.59
C PRO A 89 8.49 -25.85 -1.37
N ASP A 90 9.15 -25.00 -2.14
CA ASP A 90 10.59 -24.76 -2.11
C ASP A 90 10.99 -23.48 -1.31
N CYS A 91 10.04 -22.84 -0.63
CA CYS A 91 10.27 -21.64 0.15
C CYS A 91 9.76 -21.80 1.59
N LEU A 92 10.62 -21.54 2.57
CA LEU A 92 10.24 -21.60 3.99
C LEU A 92 9.40 -20.40 4.44
N ALA A 93 9.54 -19.27 3.76
CA ALA A 93 8.80 -18.06 4.06
C ALA A 93 7.59 -17.91 3.15
N GLU A 94 6.49 -17.40 3.69
CA GLU A 94 5.39 -16.93 2.89
C GLU A 94 5.84 -15.76 2.01
N LEU A 95 5.43 -15.79 0.76
CA LEU A 95 5.68 -14.72 -0.20
C LEU A 95 4.49 -13.76 -0.19
N HIS A 96 4.77 -12.47 -0.15
CA HIS A 96 3.74 -11.44 -0.19
C HIS A 96 3.86 -10.60 -1.46
N HIS A 97 2.72 -10.30 -2.04
CA HIS A 97 2.61 -9.29 -3.09
C HIS A 97 1.46 -8.35 -2.73
N PHE A 98 1.73 -7.07 -2.66
CA PHE A 98 0.74 -6.07 -2.33
C PHE A 98 0.68 -4.95 -3.36
N GLY A 99 -0.45 -4.24 -3.38
CA GLY A 99 -0.65 -3.13 -4.28
C GLY A 99 -2.03 -2.51 -4.11
N LEU A 100 -2.37 -1.68 -5.06
CA LEU A 100 -3.58 -0.87 -5.06
C LEU A 100 -4.47 -1.21 -6.23
N VAL A 101 -5.77 -1.23 -5.98
CA VAL A 101 -6.80 -1.36 -7.01
C VAL A 101 -7.97 -0.42 -6.72
N VAL A 102 -8.67 0.01 -7.76
CA VAL A 102 -9.95 0.71 -7.61
C VAL A 102 -11.08 -0.25 -7.90
N ALA A 103 -11.99 -0.42 -6.94
CA ALA A 103 -13.11 -1.34 -7.06
C ALA A 103 -14.33 -0.88 -6.23
N ARG A 104 -15.51 -1.44 -6.54
CA ARG A 104 -16.77 -1.10 -5.86
C ARG A 104 -17.00 -1.85 -4.55
N SER A 105 -16.26 -2.92 -4.32
CA SER A 105 -16.36 -3.74 -3.11
C SER A 105 -15.06 -4.47 -2.82
N ALA A 106 -14.89 -4.95 -1.59
CA ALA A 106 -13.75 -5.80 -1.21
C ALA A 106 -13.65 -7.06 -2.08
N ALA A 107 -14.78 -7.70 -2.39
CA ALA A 107 -14.81 -8.88 -3.25
C ALA A 107 -14.32 -8.56 -4.67
N ALA A 108 -14.74 -7.43 -5.23
CA ALA A 108 -14.27 -6.98 -6.54
C ALA A 108 -12.77 -6.60 -6.52
N ALA A 109 -12.30 -5.95 -5.43
CA ALA A 109 -10.88 -5.62 -5.25
C ALA A 109 -10.01 -6.88 -5.20
N LYS A 110 -10.41 -7.87 -4.40
CA LYS A 110 -9.72 -9.17 -4.32
C LYS A 110 -9.65 -9.88 -5.67
N ALA A 111 -10.76 -9.90 -6.41
CA ALA A 111 -10.81 -10.51 -7.74
C ALA A 111 -9.93 -9.76 -8.74
N ALA A 112 -9.91 -8.42 -8.71
CA ALA A 112 -9.06 -7.60 -9.57
C ALA A 112 -7.58 -7.83 -9.28
N ALA A 113 -7.16 -7.81 -8.02
CA ALA A 113 -5.79 -8.07 -7.59
C ALA A 113 -5.30 -9.45 -8.05
N LYS A 114 -6.07 -10.51 -7.80
CA LYS A 114 -5.74 -11.86 -8.28
C LYS A 114 -5.58 -11.90 -9.81
N ARG A 115 -6.49 -11.30 -10.55
CA ARG A 115 -6.43 -11.28 -12.01
C ARG A 115 -5.22 -10.50 -12.53
N GLN A 116 -4.88 -9.37 -11.92
CA GLN A 116 -3.77 -8.53 -12.37
C GLN A 116 -2.40 -9.10 -12.01
N TRP A 117 -2.26 -9.64 -10.80
CA TRP A 117 -0.94 -9.97 -10.26
C TRP A 117 -0.59 -11.45 -10.35
N LEU A 118 -1.56 -12.36 -10.39
CA LEU A 118 -1.28 -13.79 -10.55
C LEU A 118 -0.96 -14.19 -12.01
N GLN A 119 -1.26 -13.35 -13.00
CA GLN A 119 -0.94 -13.64 -14.40
C GLN A 119 0.55 -13.49 -14.76
N GLY A 120 1.36 -12.87 -13.89
CA GLY A 120 2.74 -12.44 -14.20
C GLY A 120 3.87 -13.23 -13.58
N GLY A 121 3.65 -14.40 -12.97
CA GLY A 121 4.77 -15.18 -12.41
C GLY A 121 4.55 -15.94 -11.11
N LEU A 122 3.55 -15.58 -10.31
CA LEU A 122 3.15 -16.36 -9.14
C LEU A 122 2.33 -17.60 -9.50
N GLN A 123 1.88 -17.71 -10.76
CA GLN A 123 1.00 -18.79 -11.26
C GLN A 123 1.72 -19.95 -11.94
N GLN A 124 3.05 -20.01 -11.91
CA GLN A 124 3.77 -21.06 -12.67
C GLN A 124 3.70 -22.46 -12.05
N HIS A 125 3.17 -22.59 -10.83
CA HIS A 125 3.02 -23.90 -10.20
C HIS A 125 1.58 -24.11 -9.75
N LYS A 126 0.97 -25.20 -10.23
CA LYS A 126 -0.39 -25.63 -9.84
C LYS A 126 -0.58 -25.87 -8.34
N ASP A 127 0.51 -25.92 -7.60
CA ASP A 127 0.57 -26.27 -6.18
C ASP A 127 0.78 -25.05 -5.27
N ASP A 128 0.86 -23.82 -5.84
CA ASP A 128 1.01 -22.60 -5.04
C ASP A 128 -0.33 -22.23 -4.39
N LEU A 129 -0.35 -22.26 -3.06
CA LEU A 129 -1.47 -21.76 -2.29
C LEU A 129 -1.39 -20.23 -2.24
N CYS A 130 -2.33 -19.56 -2.89
CA CYS A 130 -2.41 -18.09 -2.89
C CYS A 130 -3.77 -17.63 -2.37
N ALA A 131 -3.74 -16.77 -1.35
CA ALA A 131 -4.92 -16.18 -0.74
C ALA A 131 -4.78 -14.66 -0.68
N VAL A 132 -5.90 -13.97 -0.49
CA VAL A 132 -5.89 -12.56 -0.10
C VAL A 132 -5.88 -12.52 1.41
N ASP A 133 -4.77 -12.03 1.99
CA ASP A 133 -4.61 -11.87 3.43
C ASP A 133 -5.34 -10.62 3.89
N ASP A 134 -5.10 -9.48 3.20
CA ASP A 134 -5.67 -8.19 3.56
C ASP A 134 -6.32 -7.50 2.37
N CYS A 135 -7.43 -6.82 2.65
CA CYS A 135 -8.12 -5.97 1.69
C CYS A 135 -8.78 -4.81 2.44
N LEU A 136 -8.11 -3.64 2.42
CA LEU A 136 -8.50 -2.45 3.17
C LEU A 136 -8.91 -1.31 2.25
N ALA A 137 -10.05 -0.68 2.53
CA ALA A 137 -10.41 0.58 1.89
C ALA A 137 -9.59 1.73 2.50
N LEU A 138 -8.85 2.47 1.68
CA LEU A 138 -7.95 3.52 2.19
C LEU A 138 -8.68 4.70 2.83
N GLU A 139 -9.94 4.91 2.51
CA GLU A 139 -10.80 5.93 3.16
C GLU A 139 -11.01 5.66 4.67
N GLN A 140 -10.80 4.42 5.11
CA GLN A 140 -10.93 3.99 6.50
C GLN A 140 -9.65 4.17 7.31
N LEU A 141 -8.53 4.49 6.65
CA LEU A 141 -7.27 4.72 7.33
C LEU A 141 -7.23 6.15 7.87
N GLU A 142 -6.91 6.28 9.15
CA GLU A 142 -6.55 7.57 9.71
C GLU A 142 -5.21 8.00 9.14
N LEU A 143 -5.25 8.98 8.24
CA LEU A 143 -4.04 9.64 7.74
C LEU A 143 -3.56 10.57 8.85
N LEU A 144 -2.64 10.07 9.68
CA LEU A 144 -2.14 10.77 10.85
C LEU A 144 -1.19 11.91 10.44
N GLY A 145 -1.36 13.03 11.00
CA GLY A 145 -0.57 14.25 10.81
C GLY A 145 -1.18 15.42 11.58
N GLY A 146 -2.11 15.15 12.51
CA GLY A 146 -2.87 16.17 13.22
C GLY A 146 -3.97 16.81 12.37
N GLU A 147 -3.97 16.57 11.07
CA GLU A 147 -4.97 17.06 10.12
C GLU A 147 -5.65 15.87 9.44
N ARG A 148 -6.97 15.88 9.44
CA ARG A 148 -7.76 14.86 8.77
C ARG A 148 -7.77 15.12 7.27
N TRP A 149 -7.25 14.17 6.50
CA TRP A 149 -7.31 14.17 5.04
C TRP A 149 -8.22 13.04 4.56
N HIS A 150 -8.92 13.29 3.48
CA HIS A 150 -9.79 12.32 2.83
C HIS A 150 -9.24 11.94 1.46
N VAL A 151 -9.12 10.65 1.19
CA VAL A 151 -8.77 10.15 -0.14
C VAL A 151 -9.92 10.44 -1.09
N GLN A 152 -9.61 11.09 -2.19
CA GLN A 152 -10.56 11.41 -3.24
C GLN A 152 -10.13 10.74 -4.54
N LEU A 153 -11.10 10.19 -5.25
CA LEU A 153 -10.92 9.60 -6.56
C LEU A 153 -11.69 10.44 -7.59
N SER A 154 -11.07 10.69 -8.72
CA SER A 154 -11.74 11.26 -9.89
C SER A 154 -11.36 10.45 -11.12
N PRO A 155 -12.30 10.14 -12.04
CA PRO A 155 -11.95 9.46 -13.29
C PRO A 155 -10.85 10.23 -14.03
N ASP A 156 -9.79 9.54 -14.41
CA ASP A 156 -8.78 10.13 -15.28
C ASP A 156 -9.32 10.17 -16.70
N PRO A 157 -9.33 11.33 -17.38
CA PRO A 157 -9.91 11.47 -18.72
C PRO A 157 -9.24 10.57 -19.77
N GLU A 158 -7.99 10.19 -19.55
CA GLU A 158 -7.22 9.32 -20.43
C GLU A 158 -7.18 7.88 -19.93
N GLY A 159 -7.85 7.57 -18.81
CA GLY A 159 -7.88 6.24 -18.22
C GLY A 159 -6.51 5.75 -17.74
N ARG A 160 -5.59 6.66 -17.40
CA ARG A 160 -4.22 6.31 -17.02
C ARG A 160 -4.17 5.57 -15.68
N SER A 161 -3.21 4.68 -15.58
CA SER A 161 -2.78 4.06 -14.32
C SER A 161 -1.27 4.15 -14.23
N GLN A 162 -0.75 4.65 -13.11
CA GLN A 162 0.69 4.67 -12.89
C GLN A 162 1.20 3.25 -12.66
N PRO A 163 2.40 2.89 -13.14
CA PRO A 163 3.04 1.66 -12.71
C PRO A 163 3.22 1.65 -11.20
N GLN A 164 2.87 0.55 -10.54
CA GLN A 164 3.06 0.40 -9.10
C GLN A 164 4.53 0.06 -8.81
N ARG A 165 5.38 1.06 -8.98
CA ARG A 165 6.82 1.00 -8.76
C ARG A 165 7.22 2.11 -7.80
N PRO A 166 8.23 1.89 -6.95
CA PRO A 166 8.69 2.93 -6.03
C PRO A 166 9.23 4.15 -6.78
N ASP A 167 8.91 5.33 -6.28
CA ASP A 167 9.60 6.58 -6.67
C ASP A 167 11.02 6.59 -6.09
N TRP A 168 11.23 5.89 -4.96
CA TRP A 168 12.53 5.67 -4.34
C TRP A 168 12.54 4.31 -3.61
N PHE A 169 13.68 3.63 -3.63
CA PHE A 169 13.95 2.41 -2.87
C PHE A 169 15.40 2.38 -2.36
N GLY A 170 15.64 1.70 -1.26
CA GLY A 170 16.95 1.53 -0.64
C GLY A 170 16.84 1.40 0.86
N TYR A 171 17.92 1.64 1.59
CA TYR A 171 17.96 1.62 3.05
C TYR A 171 18.16 3.04 3.57
N ARG A 172 17.14 3.60 4.22
CA ARG A 172 17.18 4.96 4.78
C ARG A 172 16.70 4.94 6.23
N PRO A 173 17.59 5.00 7.22
CA PRO A 173 17.21 5.12 8.63
C PRO A 173 16.33 6.36 8.88
N ILE A 174 15.35 6.22 9.76
CA ILE A 174 14.43 7.30 10.13
C ILE A 174 14.20 7.39 11.63
#